data_9a55788eeecf77ae1a34da5db550525e
#
_entry.id   9a55788eeecf77ae1a34da5db550525e
#
_cell.length_a   1.000
_cell.length_b   1.000
_cell.length_c   1.000
_cell.angle_alpha   90.00
_cell.angle_beta   90.00
_cell.angle_gamma   90.00
#
_symmetry.space_group_name_H-M   'P 1'
#
loop_
_entity.id
_entity.type
_entity.pdbx_description
1 polymer ?
#
loop_
_entity_poly.entity_id
_entity_poly.type
_entity_poly.pdbx_seq_one_letter_code
_entity_poly.pdbx_strand_id
1 'polypeptide(L)'
;MQKEILILLGIILVLMGIAAMIFSLGIPVLGLSLWFWGAWRLWPLLVIALGALLVLPPLFVRGRPGLGLLFIPGLPILTTGGILLLASVFNWWAVWSWLWPQLVLSLGVGFLLAALYTRVIWLLVPAFVFGANGLLMQFCAITGFWEIWAVLWTIEPLALGLAFLVVGAKKQSAGLFLVGIILCGLAAIGLIGMTAVLALSTFWSGLW
;
A
#
# COMPACT_ATOMS: atom_id res chain seq x y z
N MET A 1 18.34 -22.22 -16.73
CA MET A 1 18.64 -21.37 -15.57
C MET A 1 17.40 -20.64 -15.01
N GLN A 2 16.62 -19.86 -15.79
CA GLN A 2 15.42 -19.19 -15.26
C GLN A 2 14.29 -20.15 -14.83
N LYS A 3 14.03 -21.22 -15.58
CA LYS A 3 13.01 -22.21 -15.23
C LYS A 3 13.33 -22.98 -13.95
N GLU A 4 14.59 -23.31 -13.76
CA GLU A 4 15.04 -24.04 -12.58
C GLU A 4 14.94 -23.21 -11.29
N ILE A 5 15.22 -21.89 -11.38
CA ILE A 5 15.06 -20.96 -10.27
C ILE A 5 13.59 -20.80 -9.90
N LEU A 6 12.69 -20.72 -10.88
CA LEU A 6 11.23 -20.62 -10.64
C LEU A 6 10.68 -21.91 -10.02
N ILE A 7 11.16 -23.07 -10.46
CA ILE A 7 10.79 -24.38 -9.88
C ILE A 7 11.28 -24.46 -8.43
N LEU A 8 12.53 -24.06 -8.18
CA LEU A 8 13.11 -24.06 -6.83
C LEU A 8 12.35 -23.12 -5.88
N LEU A 9 12.01 -21.92 -6.35
CA LEU A 9 11.18 -20.97 -5.60
C LEU A 9 9.77 -21.52 -5.31
N GLY A 10 9.16 -22.18 -6.29
CA GLY A 10 7.86 -22.84 -6.13
C GLY A 10 7.92 -23.96 -5.08
N ILE A 11 8.97 -24.80 -5.13
CA ILE A 11 9.19 -25.89 -4.16
C ILE A 11 9.39 -25.32 -2.75
N ILE A 12 10.20 -24.27 -2.60
CA ILE A 12 10.44 -23.61 -1.30
C ILE A 12 9.13 -23.04 -0.74
N LEU A 13 8.31 -22.38 -1.56
CA LEU A 13 7.00 -21.85 -1.14
C LEU A 13 6.04 -22.95 -0.70
N VAL A 14 5.98 -24.05 -1.44
CA VAL A 14 5.15 -25.21 -1.07
C VAL A 14 5.64 -25.84 0.22
N LEU A 15 6.94 -26.06 0.38
CA LEU A 15 7.52 -26.61 1.61
C LEU A 15 7.28 -25.69 2.82
N MET A 16 7.38 -24.37 2.64
CA MET A 16 7.05 -23.40 3.69
C MET A 16 5.55 -23.43 4.04
N GLY A 17 4.66 -23.57 3.06
CA GLY A 17 3.22 -23.72 3.28
C GLY A 17 2.89 -25.02 4.03
N ILE A 18 3.50 -26.15 3.66
CA ILE A 18 3.34 -27.44 4.34
C ILE A 18 3.88 -27.36 5.76
N ALA A 19 5.06 -26.78 5.96
CA ALA A 19 5.65 -26.60 7.29
C ALA A 19 4.75 -25.73 8.17
N ALA A 20 4.22 -24.60 7.65
CA ALA A 20 3.28 -23.75 8.37
C ALA A 20 1.97 -24.49 8.72
N MET A 21 1.48 -25.35 7.82
CA MET A 21 0.27 -26.15 8.03
C MET A 21 0.50 -27.25 9.10
N ILE A 22 1.61 -27.97 9.06
CA ILE A 22 1.99 -28.95 10.07
C ILE A 22 2.15 -28.28 11.44
N PHE A 23 2.72 -27.09 11.46
CA PHE A 23 2.89 -26.27 12.64
C PHE A 23 1.54 -25.78 13.23
N SER A 24 0.57 -25.45 12.39
CA SER A 24 -0.77 -24.98 12.80
C SER A 24 -1.64 -26.11 13.36
N LEU A 25 -1.39 -27.36 12.97
CA LEU A 25 -2.10 -28.55 13.46
C LEU A 25 -1.72 -28.96 14.89
N GLY A 26 -0.81 -28.22 15.54
CA GLY A 26 -0.55 -28.32 16.98
C GLY A 26 -0.16 -29.71 17.44
N ILE A 27 0.80 -30.35 16.75
CA ILE A 27 1.34 -31.64 17.24
C ILE A 27 2.16 -31.33 18.51
N PRO A 28 1.66 -31.69 19.70
CA PRO A 28 2.39 -31.51 20.95
C PRO A 28 3.49 -32.57 21.03
N VAL A 29 4.63 -32.30 20.40
CA VAL A 29 5.79 -33.17 20.51
C VAL A 29 6.65 -32.71 21.69
N LEU A 30 6.62 -33.52 22.78
CA LEU A 30 7.63 -33.59 23.84
C LEU A 30 7.96 -32.25 24.53
N GLY A 31 7.08 -31.75 25.43
CA GLY A 31 7.46 -30.71 26.42
C GLY A 31 7.96 -29.35 25.90
N LEU A 32 8.07 -29.19 24.59
CA LEU A 32 8.50 -27.97 23.89
C LEU A 32 7.39 -26.91 23.79
N SER A 33 6.20 -27.19 24.30
CA SER A 33 5.02 -26.36 24.11
C SER A 33 5.18 -24.91 24.58
N LEU A 34 5.85 -24.67 25.70
CA LEU A 34 6.00 -23.31 26.25
C LEU A 34 6.97 -22.42 25.44
N TRP A 35 8.02 -23.00 24.87
CA TRP A 35 8.95 -22.30 23.98
C TRP A 35 8.30 -22.01 22.62
N PHE A 36 7.49 -22.91 22.12
CA PHE A 36 6.80 -22.80 20.85
C PHE A 36 5.74 -21.69 20.84
N TRP A 37 4.97 -21.50 21.90
CA TRP A 37 3.98 -20.43 22.00
C TRP A 37 4.63 -19.04 21.94
N GLY A 38 5.80 -18.87 22.53
CA GLY A 38 6.57 -17.61 22.42
C GLY A 38 7.14 -17.40 21.01
N ALA A 39 7.75 -18.42 20.43
CA ALA A 39 8.34 -18.36 19.09
C ALA A 39 7.27 -18.20 17.99
N TRP A 40 6.07 -18.75 18.17
CA TRP A 40 4.97 -18.59 17.22
C TRP A 40 4.56 -17.13 17.01
N ARG A 41 4.73 -16.27 17.99
CA ARG A 41 4.47 -14.83 17.83
C ARG A 41 5.37 -14.16 16.81
N LEU A 42 6.47 -14.79 16.44
CA LEU A 42 7.44 -14.28 15.46
C LEU A 42 7.18 -14.76 14.04
N TRP A 43 6.10 -15.54 13.78
CA TRP A 43 5.75 -15.98 12.43
C TRP A 43 5.66 -14.83 11.39
N PRO A 44 5.28 -13.56 11.75
CA PRO A 44 5.24 -12.48 10.78
C PRO A 44 6.61 -12.10 10.21
N LEU A 45 7.71 -12.53 10.86
CA LEU A 45 9.05 -12.37 10.29
C LEU A 45 9.20 -13.11 8.95
N LEU A 46 8.43 -14.18 8.72
CA LEU A 46 8.41 -14.84 7.41
C LEU A 46 7.79 -13.94 6.33
N VAL A 47 6.74 -13.19 6.68
CA VAL A 47 6.11 -12.22 5.77
C VAL A 47 7.07 -11.06 5.50
N ILE A 48 7.75 -10.56 6.55
CA ILE A 48 8.79 -9.53 6.41
C ILE A 48 9.93 -10.04 5.53
N ALA A 49 10.40 -11.28 5.74
CA ALA A 49 11.45 -11.87 4.94
C ALA A 49 11.04 -11.99 3.46
N LEU A 50 9.80 -12.37 3.17
CA LEU A 50 9.27 -12.41 1.81
C LEU A 50 9.23 -11.01 1.18
N GLY A 51 8.73 -10.01 1.91
CA GLY A 51 8.73 -8.61 1.46
C GLY A 51 10.15 -8.09 1.22
N ALA A 52 11.08 -8.38 2.14
CA ALA A 52 12.49 -8.04 2.01
C ALA A 52 13.14 -8.72 0.79
N LEU A 53 12.84 -9.99 0.53
CA LEU A 53 13.32 -10.72 -0.64
C LEU A 53 12.92 -10.05 -1.96
N LEU A 54 11.78 -9.35 -1.99
CA LEU A 54 11.34 -8.59 -3.15
C LEU A 54 11.95 -7.19 -3.20
N VAL A 55 12.11 -6.51 -2.07
CA VAL A 55 12.57 -5.12 -1.99
C VAL A 55 14.10 -5.01 -2.11
N LEU A 56 14.85 -5.98 -1.59
CA LEU A 56 16.31 -5.92 -1.54
C LEU A 56 16.99 -6.05 -2.93
N PRO A 57 16.57 -6.96 -3.85
CA PRO A 57 17.25 -7.13 -5.13
C PRO A 57 17.40 -5.84 -5.95
N PRO A 58 16.37 -4.99 -6.12
CA PRO A 58 16.55 -3.74 -6.84
C PRO A 58 17.52 -2.76 -6.17
N LEU A 59 17.73 -2.85 -4.85
CA LEU A 59 18.65 -1.97 -4.14
C LEU A 59 20.13 -2.36 -4.36
N PHE A 60 20.40 -3.66 -4.50
CA PHE A 60 21.77 -4.17 -4.60
C PHE A 60 22.20 -4.51 -6.03
N VAL A 61 21.26 -4.91 -6.89
CA VAL A 61 21.55 -5.30 -8.29
C VAL A 61 21.37 -4.12 -9.21
N ARG A 62 22.46 -3.45 -9.55
CA ARG A 62 22.46 -2.32 -10.49
C ARG A 62 22.39 -2.81 -11.95
N GLY A 63 21.81 -1.99 -12.83
CA GLY A 63 21.78 -2.27 -14.28
C GLY A 63 20.63 -3.14 -14.78
N ARG A 64 19.70 -3.55 -13.92
CA ARG A 64 18.50 -4.29 -14.30
C ARG A 64 17.22 -3.51 -13.94
N PRO A 65 16.78 -2.56 -14.80
CA PRO A 65 15.64 -1.69 -14.49
C PRO A 65 14.34 -2.46 -14.17
N GLY A 66 14.12 -3.63 -14.79
CA GLY A 66 12.93 -4.45 -14.51
C GLY A 66 12.78 -4.92 -13.06
N LEU A 67 13.90 -5.00 -12.31
CA LEU A 67 13.82 -5.35 -10.88
C LEU A 67 13.08 -4.29 -10.06
N GLY A 68 13.03 -3.04 -10.51
CA GLY A 68 12.30 -1.99 -9.82
C GLY A 68 10.79 -2.27 -9.67
N LEU A 69 10.21 -3.12 -10.53
CA LEU A 69 8.82 -3.53 -10.40
C LEU A 69 8.54 -4.37 -9.15
N LEU A 70 9.58 -4.97 -8.57
CA LEU A 70 9.46 -5.75 -7.32
C LEU A 70 9.11 -4.87 -6.11
N PHE A 71 9.35 -3.55 -6.17
CA PHE A 71 8.89 -2.64 -5.13
C PHE A 71 7.37 -2.62 -4.99
N ILE A 72 6.63 -2.83 -6.08
CA ILE A 72 5.16 -2.76 -6.10
C ILE A 72 4.53 -3.80 -5.16
N PRO A 73 4.82 -5.11 -5.28
CA PRO A 73 4.34 -6.10 -4.32
C PRO A 73 5.18 -6.13 -3.03
N GLY A 74 6.46 -5.82 -3.10
CA GLY A 74 7.39 -5.98 -1.98
C GLY A 74 7.08 -5.06 -0.80
N LEU A 75 6.78 -3.79 -1.05
CA LEU A 75 6.50 -2.84 0.02
C LEU A 75 5.19 -3.14 0.77
N PRO A 76 4.04 -3.42 0.12
CA PRO A 76 2.84 -3.83 0.83
C PRO A 76 3.03 -5.10 1.67
N ILE A 77 3.77 -6.09 1.15
CA ILE A 77 4.07 -7.32 1.89
C ILE A 77 4.93 -7.00 3.12
N LEU A 78 5.94 -6.15 2.98
CA LEU A 78 6.80 -5.71 4.09
C LEU A 78 5.98 -4.96 5.16
N THR A 79 5.12 -4.03 4.74
CA THR A 79 4.22 -3.28 5.63
C THR A 79 3.24 -4.21 6.34
N THR A 80 2.64 -5.16 5.61
CA THR A 80 1.77 -6.20 6.20
C THR A 80 2.51 -6.99 7.26
N GLY A 81 3.71 -7.47 6.95
CA GLY A 81 4.55 -8.19 7.89
C GLY A 81 4.88 -7.38 9.15
N GLY A 82 5.17 -6.09 8.99
CA GLY A 82 5.42 -5.17 10.10
C GLY A 82 4.19 -5.00 11.02
N ILE A 83 3.01 -4.77 10.44
CA ILE A 83 1.75 -4.64 11.20
C ILE A 83 1.42 -5.95 11.91
N LEU A 84 1.56 -7.09 11.22
CA LEU A 84 1.34 -8.41 11.81
C LEU A 84 2.33 -8.69 12.96
N LEU A 85 3.58 -8.25 12.83
CA LEU A 85 4.58 -8.43 13.87
C LEU A 85 4.21 -7.63 15.12
N LEU A 86 3.80 -6.36 14.96
CA LEU A 86 3.28 -5.55 16.06
C LEU A 86 2.08 -6.20 16.73
N ALA A 87 1.09 -6.63 15.92
CA ALA A 87 -0.12 -7.27 16.41
C ALA A 87 0.18 -8.57 17.18
N SER A 88 1.08 -9.41 16.64
CA SER A 88 1.40 -10.72 17.20
C SER A 88 2.27 -10.63 18.46
N VAL A 89 3.35 -9.82 18.44
CA VAL A 89 4.29 -9.71 19.56
C VAL A 89 3.63 -9.04 20.76
N PHE A 90 2.92 -7.94 20.54
CA PHE A 90 2.27 -7.18 21.61
C PHE A 90 0.83 -7.65 21.90
N ASN A 91 0.36 -8.67 21.21
CA ASN A 91 -1.05 -9.13 21.27
C ASN A 91 -2.06 -7.98 21.07
N TRP A 92 -1.70 -7.03 20.20
CA TRP A 92 -2.46 -5.82 19.94
C TRP A 92 -3.09 -5.84 18.54
N TRP A 93 -4.07 -6.70 18.34
CA TRP A 93 -4.75 -6.86 17.06
C TRP A 93 -5.58 -5.64 16.66
N ALA A 94 -5.96 -4.80 17.63
CA ALA A 94 -6.64 -3.53 17.37
C ALA A 94 -5.77 -2.54 16.55
N VAL A 95 -4.45 -2.76 16.45
CA VAL A 95 -3.55 -1.97 15.61
C VAL A 95 -3.99 -1.95 14.14
N TRP A 96 -4.67 -3.00 13.69
CA TRP A 96 -5.19 -3.08 12.33
C TRP A 96 -6.21 -1.99 12.01
N SER A 97 -7.05 -1.58 12.97
CA SER A 97 -8.04 -0.51 12.76
C SER A 97 -7.40 0.82 12.36
N TRP A 98 -6.13 1.03 12.72
CA TRP A 98 -5.40 2.27 12.49
C TRP A 98 -4.37 2.18 11.37
N LEU A 99 -3.73 1.02 11.20
CA LEU A 99 -2.58 0.87 10.32
C LEU A 99 -2.89 0.20 8.97
N TRP A 100 -4.09 -0.36 8.77
CA TRP A 100 -4.42 -0.99 7.49
C TRP A 100 -4.27 -0.04 6.27
N PRO A 101 -4.48 1.32 6.39
CA PRO A 101 -4.30 2.19 5.23
C PRO A 101 -2.83 2.30 4.79
N GLN A 102 -1.89 1.92 5.67
CA GLN A 102 -0.48 1.86 5.31
C GLN A 102 -0.19 0.86 4.19
N LEU A 103 -1.06 -0.15 4.00
CA LEU A 103 -0.95 -1.06 2.86
C LEU A 103 -1.19 -0.33 1.52
N VAL A 104 -2.22 0.53 1.49
CA VAL A 104 -2.53 1.33 0.31
C VAL A 104 -1.43 2.36 0.05
N LEU A 105 -0.97 3.02 1.12
CA LEU A 105 0.12 3.98 1.04
C LEU A 105 1.42 3.32 0.56
N SER A 106 1.77 2.16 1.12
CA SER A 106 2.98 1.42 0.73
C SER A 106 2.92 0.94 -0.73
N LEU A 107 1.73 0.62 -1.24
CA LEU A 107 1.54 0.33 -2.65
C LEU A 107 1.82 1.57 -3.51
N GLY A 108 1.33 2.75 -3.11
CA GLY A 108 1.65 4.03 -3.76
C GLY A 108 3.15 4.31 -3.79
N VAL A 109 3.82 4.11 -2.64
CA VAL A 109 5.29 4.24 -2.53
C VAL A 109 5.99 3.20 -3.40
N GLY A 110 5.48 1.97 -3.49
CA GLY A 110 5.99 0.91 -4.35
C GLY A 110 5.98 1.31 -5.82
N PHE A 111 4.87 1.87 -6.30
CA PHE A 111 4.77 2.41 -7.66
C PHE A 111 5.70 3.60 -7.88
N LEU A 112 5.85 4.49 -6.90
CA LEU A 112 6.76 5.63 -6.97
C LEU A 112 8.23 5.17 -7.12
N LEU A 113 8.68 4.26 -6.25
CA LEU A 113 10.02 3.72 -6.32
C LEU A 113 10.24 2.93 -7.63
N ALA A 114 9.25 2.16 -8.07
CA ALA A 114 9.30 1.47 -9.35
C ALA A 114 9.43 2.48 -10.51
N ALA A 115 8.68 3.58 -10.52
CA ALA A 115 8.78 4.63 -11.53
C ALA A 115 10.17 5.25 -11.58
N LEU A 116 10.74 5.58 -10.42
CA LEU A 116 12.06 6.18 -10.31
C LEU A 116 13.17 5.22 -10.75
N TYR A 117 13.08 3.95 -10.34
CA TYR A 117 14.09 2.94 -10.64
C TYR A 117 14.04 2.50 -12.11
N THR A 118 12.85 2.19 -12.63
CA THR A 118 12.66 1.75 -14.03
C THR A 118 12.70 2.89 -15.04
N ARG A 119 12.55 4.14 -14.56
CA ARG A 119 12.35 5.36 -15.36
C ARG A 119 11.09 5.31 -16.24
N VAL A 120 10.12 4.45 -15.89
CA VAL A 120 8.83 4.35 -16.55
C VAL A 120 7.86 5.34 -15.90
N ILE A 121 7.76 6.52 -16.52
CA ILE A 121 7.01 7.67 -15.99
C ILE A 121 5.51 7.34 -15.75
N TRP A 122 4.91 6.41 -16.50
CA TRP A 122 3.51 6.03 -16.37
C TRP A 122 3.18 5.36 -15.02
N LEU A 123 4.17 4.81 -14.33
CA LEU A 123 4.01 4.26 -12.98
C LEU A 123 3.73 5.35 -11.93
N LEU A 124 3.95 6.61 -12.26
CA LEU A 124 3.56 7.73 -11.40
C LEU A 124 2.03 7.86 -11.28
N VAL A 125 1.28 7.45 -12.31
CA VAL A 125 -0.19 7.54 -12.25
C VAL A 125 -0.75 6.72 -11.08
N PRO A 126 -0.52 5.40 -10.99
CA PRO A 126 -0.94 4.63 -9.83
C PRO A 126 -0.23 5.07 -8.54
N ALA A 127 1.01 5.58 -8.59
CA ALA A 127 1.69 6.10 -7.41
C ALA A 127 0.94 7.27 -6.77
N PHE A 128 0.48 8.24 -7.56
CA PHE A 128 -0.31 9.37 -7.07
C PHE A 128 -1.67 8.93 -6.53
N VAL A 129 -2.37 8.04 -7.25
CA VAL A 129 -3.70 7.56 -6.84
C VAL A 129 -3.62 6.79 -5.52
N PHE A 130 -2.78 5.76 -5.44
CA PHE A 130 -2.65 4.97 -4.20
C PHE A 130 -2.00 5.78 -3.07
N GLY A 131 -1.06 6.68 -3.39
CA GLY A 131 -0.47 7.57 -2.40
C GLY A 131 -1.49 8.52 -1.78
N ALA A 132 -2.29 9.20 -2.59
CA ALA A 132 -3.33 10.12 -2.13
C ALA A 132 -4.41 9.39 -1.32
N ASN A 133 -4.91 8.26 -1.85
CA ASN A 133 -5.89 7.43 -1.14
C ASN A 133 -5.34 6.88 0.18
N GLY A 134 -4.10 6.39 0.19
CA GLY A 134 -3.46 5.88 1.39
C GLY A 134 -3.32 6.94 2.48
N LEU A 135 -2.92 8.17 2.12
CA LEU A 135 -2.83 9.30 3.05
C LEU A 135 -4.20 9.69 3.60
N LEU A 136 -5.22 9.76 2.72
CA LEU A 136 -6.57 10.10 3.11
C LEU A 136 -7.17 9.06 4.06
N MET A 137 -7.07 7.78 3.69
CA MET A 137 -7.54 6.68 4.54
C MET A 137 -6.81 6.65 5.87
N GLN A 138 -5.50 6.95 5.88
CA GLN A 138 -4.72 7.03 7.12
C GLN A 138 -5.21 8.17 8.01
N PHE A 139 -5.51 9.33 7.44
CA PHE A 139 -6.12 10.44 8.17
C PHE A 139 -7.45 10.04 8.80
N CYS A 140 -8.36 9.43 8.02
CA CYS A 140 -9.66 8.94 8.51
C CYS A 140 -9.51 7.86 9.59
N ALA A 141 -8.56 6.94 9.43
CA ALA A 141 -8.33 5.88 10.41
C ALA A 141 -7.81 6.40 11.76
N ILE A 142 -7.00 7.48 11.75
CA ILE A 142 -6.47 8.09 12.98
C ILE A 142 -7.51 8.97 13.66
N THR A 143 -8.25 9.77 12.87
CA THR A 143 -9.20 10.76 13.41
C THR A 143 -10.59 10.21 13.69
N GLY A 144 -10.94 9.07 13.05
CA GLY A 144 -12.29 8.51 13.07
C GLY A 144 -13.29 9.25 12.16
N PHE A 145 -12.87 10.33 11.49
CA PHE A 145 -13.74 11.17 10.64
C PHE A 145 -14.00 10.55 9.27
N TRP A 146 -14.64 9.39 9.23
CA TRP A 146 -14.99 8.73 7.96
C TRP A 146 -16.11 9.45 7.19
N GLU A 147 -16.96 10.23 7.86
CA GLU A 147 -18.01 11.02 7.23
C GLU A 147 -17.48 12.06 6.25
N ILE A 148 -16.25 12.54 6.50
CA ILE A 148 -15.59 13.50 5.63
C ILE A 148 -15.25 12.91 4.26
N TRP A 149 -15.34 11.57 4.12
CA TRP A 149 -15.16 10.87 2.84
C TRP A 149 -16.10 11.40 1.75
N ALA A 150 -17.31 11.84 2.12
CA ALA A 150 -18.26 12.46 1.19
C ALA A 150 -17.67 13.68 0.46
N VAL A 151 -16.69 14.36 1.05
CA VAL A 151 -15.97 15.50 0.44
C VAL A 151 -14.63 15.07 -0.15
N LEU A 152 -13.92 14.21 0.58
CA LEU A 152 -12.52 13.87 0.28
C LEU A 152 -12.35 12.92 -0.91
N TRP A 153 -13.42 12.29 -1.42
CA TRP A 153 -13.36 11.51 -2.67
C TRP A 153 -12.89 12.38 -3.87
N THR A 154 -13.04 13.73 -3.78
CA THR A 154 -12.53 14.66 -4.79
C THR A 154 -11.00 14.66 -4.90
N ILE A 155 -10.30 14.07 -3.92
CA ILE A 155 -8.86 13.85 -3.97
C ILE A 155 -8.48 12.86 -5.09
N GLU A 156 -9.36 11.93 -5.46
CA GLU A 156 -9.08 10.98 -6.55
C GLU A 156 -8.88 11.65 -7.91
N PRO A 157 -9.84 12.47 -8.41
CA PRO A 157 -9.59 13.21 -9.64
C PRO A 157 -8.43 14.21 -9.51
N LEU A 158 -8.16 14.76 -8.29
CA LEU A 158 -7.00 15.60 -8.05
C LEU A 158 -5.71 14.82 -8.21
N ALA A 159 -5.60 13.64 -7.60
CA ALA A 159 -4.42 12.78 -7.69
C ALA A 159 -4.12 12.36 -9.14
N LEU A 160 -5.17 11.96 -9.88
CA LEU A 160 -5.06 11.67 -11.31
C LEU A 160 -4.64 12.92 -12.11
N GLY A 161 -5.24 14.06 -11.83
CA GLY A 161 -4.89 15.32 -12.47
C GLY A 161 -3.43 15.69 -12.28
N LEU A 162 -2.93 15.64 -11.04
CA LEU A 162 -1.53 15.88 -10.72
C LEU A 162 -0.59 14.87 -11.41
N ALA A 163 -0.96 13.59 -11.44
CA ALA A 163 -0.20 12.57 -12.15
C ALA A 163 -0.09 12.90 -13.65
N PHE A 164 -1.21 13.26 -14.31
CA PHE A 164 -1.21 13.63 -15.72
C PHE A 164 -0.47 14.95 -15.99
N LEU A 165 -0.48 15.93 -15.09
CA LEU A 165 0.35 17.11 -15.19
C LEU A 165 1.84 16.75 -15.19
N VAL A 166 2.28 15.92 -14.26
CA VAL A 166 3.68 15.49 -14.17
C VAL A 166 4.09 14.66 -15.40
N VAL A 167 3.25 13.70 -15.81
CA VAL A 167 3.53 12.84 -16.98
C VAL A 167 3.51 13.70 -18.25
N GLY A 168 2.53 14.59 -18.42
CA GLY A 168 2.40 15.48 -19.56
C GLY A 168 3.60 16.41 -19.69
N ALA A 169 4.04 17.03 -18.60
CA ALA A 169 5.23 17.89 -18.57
C ALA A 169 6.51 17.09 -18.95
N LYS A 170 6.70 15.91 -18.40
CA LYS A 170 7.86 15.05 -18.72
C LYS A 170 7.85 14.53 -20.15
N LYS A 171 6.67 14.21 -20.69
CA LYS A 171 6.47 13.72 -22.05
C LYS A 171 6.34 14.83 -23.10
N GLN A 172 6.34 16.10 -22.67
CA GLN A 172 6.10 17.26 -23.53
C GLN A 172 4.79 17.13 -24.34
N SER A 173 3.74 16.53 -23.72
CA SER A 173 2.46 16.28 -24.35
C SER A 173 1.42 17.28 -23.86
N ALA A 174 1.05 18.23 -24.70
CA ALA A 174 0.02 19.23 -24.39
C ALA A 174 -1.34 18.57 -24.06
N GLY A 175 -1.70 17.47 -24.74
CA GLY A 175 -2.96 16.77 -24.50
C GLY A 175 -3.02 16.15 -23.09
N LEU A 176 -1.97 15.48 -22.64
CA LEU A 176 -1.91 14.92 -21.28
C LEU A 176 -1.92 16.03 -20.21
N PHE A 177 -1.17 17.12 -20.49
CA PHE A 177 -1.14 18.27 -19.59
C PHE A 177 -2.52 18.93 -19.46
N LEU A 178 -3.25 19.08 -20.57
CA LEU A 178 -4.61 19.63 -20.58
C LEU A 178 -5.58 18.73 -19.80
N VAL A 179 -5.52 17.41 -19.99
CA VAL A 179 -6.33 16.46 -19.22
C VAL A 179 -6.04 16.61 -17.72
N GLY A 180 -4.76 16.79 -17.35
CA GLY A 180 -4.36 17.03 -15.96
C GLY A 180 -5.01 18.32 -15.40
N ILE A 181 -5.00 19.42 -16.14
CA ILE A 181 -5.65 20.69 -15.75
C ILE A 181 -7.15 20.50 -15.56
N ILE A 182 -7.82 19.83 -16.51
CA ILE A 182 -9.27 19.57 -16.44
C ILE A 182 -9.62 18.77 -15.19
N LEU A 183 -8.89 17.69 -14.91
CA LEU A 183 -9.13 16.85 -13.73
C LEU A 183 -8.90 17.62 -12.43
N CYS A 184 -7.83 18.41 -12.33
CA CYS A 184 -7.60 19.29 -11.18
C CYS A 184 -8.71 20.33 -11.00
N GLY A 185 -9.20 20.92 -12.11
CA GLY A 185 -10.31 21.85 -12.09
C GLY A 185 -11.61 21.21 -11.62
N LEU A 186 -11.94 20.02 -12.11
CA LEU A 186 -13.10 19.23 -11.66
C LEU A 186 -12.99 18.87 -10.17
N ALA A 187 -11.81 18.48 -9.70
CA ALA A 187 -11.57 18.21 -8.29
C ALA A 187 -11.81 19.46 -7.42
N ALA A 188 -11.31 20.61 -7.84
CA ALA A 188 -11.49 21.89 -7.14
C ALA A 188 -12.98 22.29 -7.08
N ILE A 189 -13.70 22.19 -8.21
CA ILE A 189 -15.14 22.47 -8.27
C ILE A 189 -15.91 21.49 -7.37
N GLY A 190 -15.58 20.20 -7.41
CA GLY A 190 -16.17 19.18 -6.56
C GLY A 190 -15.97 19.47 -5.08
N LEU A 191 -14.74 19.83 -4.69
CA LEU A 191 -14.40 20.17 -3.31
C LEU A 191 -15.19 21.37 -2.81
N ILE A 192 -15.22 22.45 -3.59
CA ILE A 192 -15.99 23.67 -3.25
C ILE A 192 -17.49 23.35 -3.16
N GLY A 193 -18.03 22.63 -4.13
CA GLY A 193 -19.46 22.27 -4.15
C GLY A 193 -19.85 21.42 -2.95
N MET A 194 -19.07 20.38 -2.62
CA MET A 194 -19.36 19.50 -1.48
C MET A 194 -19.21 20.22 -0.13
N THR A 195 -18.19 21.07 0.02
CA THR A 195 -18.05 21.87 1.25
C THR A 195 -19.19 22.88 1.41
N ALA A 196 -19.67 23.49 0.32
CA ALA A 196 -20.84 24.38 0.35
C ALA A 196 -22.12 23.63 0.75
N VAL A 197 -22.35 22.42 0.21
CA VAL A 197 -23.50 21.58 0.57
C VAL A 197 -23.45 21.21 2.05
N LEU A 198 -22.30 20.81 2.57
CA LEU A 198 -22.15 20.49 4.00
C LEU A 198 -22.40 21.72 4.89
N ALA A 199 -21.85 22.89 4.53
CA ALA A 199 -22.06 24.12 5.27
C ALA A 199 -23.55 24.52 5.30
N LEU A 200 -24.26 24.37 4.19
CA LEU A 200 -25.70 24.62 4.13
C LEU A 200 -26.49 23.62 4.95
N SER A 201 -26.16 22.33 4.88
CA SER A 201 -26.86 21.28 5.66
C SER A 201 -26.72 21.50 7.18
N THR A 202 -25.53 21.86 7.66
CA THR A 202 -25.30 22.18 9.07
C THR A 202 -26.02 23.46 9.50
N PHE A 203 -26.09 24.45 8.63
CA PHE A 203 -26.89 25.68 8.91
C PHE A 203 -28.38 25.35 9.08
N TRP A 204 -28.95 24.54 8.18
CA TRP A 204 -30.37 24.16 8.27
C TRP A 204 -30.68 23.27 9.47
N SER A 205 -29.80 22.33 9.83
CA SER A 205 -29.99 21.47 11.00
C SER A 205 -29.87 22.22 12.32
N GLY A 206 -29.17 23.37 12.36
CA GLY A 206 -29.07 24.21 13.56
C GLY A 206 -30.25 25.20 13.77
N LEU A 207 -31.19 25.23 12.84
CA LEU A 207 -32.37 26.11 12.91
C LEU A 207 -33.61 25.39 13.52
N TRP A 208 -33.52 24.08 13.77
CA TRP A 208 -34.57 23.24 14.36
C TRP A 208 -34.09 22.56 15.68
#